data_0e4df4ee7d6736ecdb4be7311247d9dc
#
_entry.id   0e4df4ee7d6736ecdb4be7311247d9dc
#
_cell.length_a   1.000
_cell.length_b   1.000
_cell.length_c   1.000
_cell.angle_alpha   90.00
_cell.angle_beta   90.00
_cell.angle_gamma   90.00
#
_symmetry.space_group_name_H-M   'P 1'
#
loop_
_entity.id
_entity.type
_entity.pdbx_description
1 polymer ?
#
loop_
_entity_poly.entity_id
_entity_poly.type
_entity_poly.pdbx_seq_one_letter_code
_entity_poly.pdbx_strand_id
1 'polypeptide(L)'
;MKIKILGTRGKIEPQAQDHVRHTGFLIDERILVDVGEAEYMDNRPGAVVFTHFHPDHAFFVPEKEKFTPDIPLFGPEAHELIPELQMISGKFEVEGYTFTPIPVIHALKLKSLGYIIEKDQKRLFITGDVAWIEKSNLAKIPPLDLVITEASFINKGGRINRKRDKIFGHTGVPDLIRLLSPHAKKVAFCHYGNWFFEKTPEESKEQIKALEQEVELIPAHDGMELEI
;
A
#
# COMPACT_ATOMS: atom_id res chain seq x y z
N MET A 1 -14.14 -6.64 8.89
CA MET A 1 -13.41 -6.51 7.62
C MET A 1 -12.14 -7.35 7.72
N LYS A 2 -12.02 -8.34 6.85
CA LYS A 2 -10.85 -9.23 6.78
C LYS A 2 -9.91 -8.76 5.68
N ILE A 3 -8.64 -8.64 5.97
CA ILE A 3 -7.63 -8.20 5.03
C ILE A 3 -6.58 -9.29 4.91
N LYS A 4 -6.35 -9.80 3.71
CA LYS A 4 -5.25 -10.72 3.41
C LYS A 4 -4.14 -9.97 2.69
N ILE A 5 -2.96 -9.94 3.28
CA ILE A 5 -1.76 -9.37 2.67
C ILE A 5 -1.20 -10.43 1.73
N LEU A 6 -1.30 -10.22 0.42
CA LEU A 6 -0.90 -11.20 -0.58
C LEU A 6 0.61 -11.18 -0.83
N GLY A 7 1.23 -10.01 -0.70
CA GLY A 7 2.67 -9.84 -0.86
C GLY A 7 3.21 -8.64 -0.11
N THR A 8 4.46 -8.77 0.30
CA THR A 8 5.11 -7.80 1.21
C THR A 8 6.44 -7.26 0.69
N ARG A 9 6.87 -7.65 -0.50
CA ARG A 9 8.14 -7.22 -1.09
C ARG A 9 7.95 -6.01 -2.00
N GLY A 10 8.81 -5.00 -1.86
CA GLY A 10 8.95 -3.91 -2.83
C GLY A 10 9.70 -4.35 -4.09
N LYS A 11 9.97 -3.42 -5.01
CA LYS A 11 10.71 -3.69 -6.25
C LYS A 11 12.20 -3.88 -5.99
N ILE A 12 12.56 -5.02 -5.43
CA ILE A 12 13.93 -5.41 -5.09
C ILE A 12 14.18 -6.87 -5.48
N GLU A 13 15.46 -7.25 -5.67
CA GLU A 13 15.85 -8.62 -5.98
C GLU A 13 15.82 -9.58 -4.77
N PRO A 14 16.30 -9.19 -3.56
CA PRO A 14 16.29 -10.08 -2.41
C PRO A 14 14.88 -10.54 -2.04
N GLN A 15 14.79 -11.80 -1.60
CA GLN A 15 13.57 -12.42 -1.10
C GLN A 15 13.91 -13.43 -0.01
N ALA A 16 12.90 -13.77 0.79
CA ALA A 16 12.99 -14.80 1.84
C ALA A 16 11.66 -15.58 1.88
N GLN A 17 11.66 -16.71 2.59
CA GLN A 17 10.42 -17.43 2.84
C GLN A 17 9.37 -16.47 3.42
N ASP A 18 8.12 -16.56 2.94
CA ASP A 18 7.00 -15.71 3.32
C ASP A 18 7.16 -14.20 3.00
N HIS A 19 8.13 -13.84 2.15
CA HIS A 19 8.40 -12.50 1.65
C HIS A 19 8.91 -12.55 0.20
N VAL A 20 8.16 -13.23 -0.66
CA VAL A 20 8.52 -13.49 -2.06
C VAL A 20 7.79 -12.56 -3.01
N ARG A 21 6.52 -12.26 -2.70
CA ARG A 21 5.58 -11.62 -3.61
C ARG A 21 5.55 -10.11 -3.45
N HIS A 22 5.33 -9.41 -4.55
CA HIS A 22 5.13 -7.98 -4.58
C HIS A 22 3.78 -7.56 -3.97
N THR A 23 3.57 -6.25 -3.85
CA THR A 23 2.44 -5.67 -3.11
C THR A 23 1.07 -6.08 -3.65
N GLY A 24 0.15 -6.44 -2.76
CA GLY A 24 -1.25 -6.67 -3.03
C GLY A 24 -2.03 -6.99 -1.77
N PHE A 25 -3.28 -6.50 -1.70
CA PHE A 25 -4.15 -6.67 -0.53
C PHE A 25 -5.54 -7.12 -0.98
N LEU A 26 -6.03 -8.22 -0.43
CA LEU A 26 -7.37 -8.72 -0.70
C LEU A 26 -8.27 -8.44 0.50
N ILE A 27 -9.36 -7.70 0.28
CA ILE A 27 -10.32 -7.29 1.30
C ILE A 27 -11.59 -8.12 1.16
N ASP A 28 -11.95 -8.85 2.24
CA ASP A 28 -13.12 -9.73 2.34
C ASP A 28 -13.32 -10.64 1.09
N GLU A 29 -12.22 -11.07 0.46
CA GLU A 29 -12.19 -11.88 -0.78
C GLU A 29 -12.92 -11.22 -1.97
N ARG A 30 -13.16 -9.89 -1.92
CA ARG A 30 -13.95 -9.14 -2.90
C ARG A 30 -13.17 -8.07 -3.64
N ILE A 31 -12.33 -7.33 -2.93
CA ILE A 31 -11.62 -6.19 -3.51
C ILE A 31 -10.13 -6.43 -3.42
N LEU A 32 -9.47 -6.33 -4.56
CA LEU A 32 -8.02 -6.37 -4.64
C LEU A 32 -7.47 -4.95 -4.73
N VAL A 33 -6.62 -4.57 -3.80
CA VAL A 33 -5.87 -3.31 -3.83
C VAL A 33 -4.44 -3.61 -4.22
N ASP A 34 -4.00 -3.08 -5.34
CA ASP A 34 -2.76 -3.36 -6.06
C ASP A 34 -2.62 -4.84 -6.51
N VAL A 35 -1.99 -5.04 -7.65
CA VAL A 35 -1.80 -6.35 -8.28
C VAL A 35 -0.33 -6.51 -8.64
N GLY A 36 0.52 -6.70 -7.63
CA GLY A 36 1.97 -6.88 -7.85
C GLY A 36 2.35 -8.18 -8.52
N GLU A 37 1.46 -9.19 -8.48
CA GLU A 37 1.64 -10.48 -9.15
C GLU A 37 0.37 -10.88 -9.90
N ALA A 38 0.53 -11.52 -11.07
CA ALA A 38 -0.61 -11.96 -11.92
C ALA A 38 -1.53 -12.94 -11.18
N GLU A 39 -0.98 -13.84 -10.37
CA GLU A 39 -1.68 -14.86 -9.61
C GLU A 39 -2.67 -14.29 -8.58
N TYR A 40 -2.59 -12.99 -8.26
CA TYR A 40 -3.57 -12.37 -7.35
C TYR A 40 -4.97 -12.37 -7.95
N MET A 41 -5.08 -12.39 -9.29
CA MET A 41 -6.36 -12.50 -9.98
C MET A 41 -7.04 -13.88 -9.83
N ASP A 42 -6.30 -14.91 -9.42
CA ASP A 42 -6.87 -16.25 -9.12
C ASP A 42 -7.83 -16.21 -7.92
N ASN A 43 -7.74 -15.20 -7.06
CA ASN A 43 -8.70 -14.94 -5.98
C ASN A 43 -10.08 -14.49 -6.50
N ARG A 44 -10.24 -14.21 -7.80
CA ARG A 44 -11.48 -13.77 -8.46
C ARG A 44 -12.13 -12.57 -7.77
N PRO A 45 -11.41 -11.47 -7.58
CA PRO A 45 -11.97 -10.27 -6.96
C PRO A 45 -13.14 -9.73 -7.79
N GLY A 46 -14.07 -9.05 -7.13
CA GLY A 46 -15.16 -8.32 -7.77
C GLY A 46 -14.73 -6.95 -8.29
N ALA A 47 -13.61 -6.41 -7.82
CA ALA A 47 -13.03 -5.15 -8.30
C ALA A 47 -11.53 -5.07 -7.99
N VAL A 48 -10.80 -4.23 -8.75
CA VAL A 48 -9.40 -3.87 -8.47
C VAL A 48 -9.27 -2.37 -8.30
N VAL A 49 -8.51 -1.94 -7.29
CA VAL A 49 -8.21 -0.55 -7.00
C VAL A 49 -6.69 -0.37 -6.94
N PHE A 50 -6.12 0.48 -7.78
CA PHE A 50 -4.68 0.74 -7.81
C PHE A 50 -4.31 1.97 -7.00
N THR A 51 -3.28 1.87 -6.16
CA THR A 51 -2.68 3.03 -5.48
C THR A 51 -1.83 3.84 -6.45
N HIS A 52 -1.08 3.19 -7.31
CA HIS A 52 -0.26 3.76 -8.39
C HIS A 52 0.23 2.65 -9.35
N PHE A 53 0.93 3.03 -10.43
CA PHE A 53 1.32 2.09 -11.48
C PHE A 53 2.82 1.79 -11.53
N HIS A 54 3.47 1.56 -10.39
CA HIS A 54 4.80 0.94 -10.40
C HIS A 54 4.69 -0.58 -10.61
N PRO A 55 5.74 -1.22 -11.19
CA PRO A 55 5.71 -2.64 -11.54
C PRO A 55 5.37 -3.60 -10.42
N ASP A 56 5.78 -3.30 -9.20
CA ASP A 56 5.53 -4.07 -7.98
C ASP A 56 4.15 -3.83 -7.34
N HIS A 57 3.33 -2.96 -7.97
CA HIS A 57 1.92 -2.73 -7.68
C HIS A 57 1.01 -3.06 -8.86
N ALA A 58 1.60 -3.26 -10.05
CA ALA A 58 0.88 -3.49 -11.31
C ALA A 58 1.75 -4.36 -12.23
N PHE A 59 1.67 -5.69 -12.06
CA PHE A 59 2.53 -6.68 -12.71
C PHE A 59 2.61 -6.55 -14.23
N PHE A 60 1.55 -6.09 -14.88
CA PHE A 60 1.45 -5.94 -16.33
C PHE A 60 2.27 -4.77 -16.91
N VAL A 61 2.73 -3.84 -16.07
CA VAL A 61 3.48 -2.65 -16.52
C VAL A 61 4.83 -3.01 -17.14
N PRO A 62 5.68 -3.85 -16.55
CA PRO A 62 6.94 -4.26 -17.17
C PRO A 62 6.74 -5.12 -18.42
N GLU A 63 5.73 -5.96 -18.44
CA GLU A 63 5.39 -6.85 -19.57
C GLU A 63 4.78 -6.08 -20.75
N LYS A 64 4.30 -4.86 -20.52
CA LYS A 64 3.57 -4.04 -21.50
C LYS A 64 2.35 -4.75 -22.09
N GLU A 65 1.72 -5.59 -21.29
CA GLU A 65 0.52 -6.32 -21.65
C GLU A 65 -0.74 -5.57 -21.21
N LYS A 66 -1.82 -5.67 -22.00
CA LYS A 66 -3.09 -5.08 -21.62
C LYS A 66 -3.69 -5.87 -20.46
N PHE A 67 -4.13 -5.16 -19.44
CA PHE A 67 -4.84 -5.71 -18.30
C PHE A 67 -6.33 -5.35 -18.42
N THR A 68 -7.14 -6.32 -18.88
CA THR A 68 -8.56 -6.11 -19.22
C THR A 68 -9.44 -7.22 -18.64
N PRO A 69 -9.44 -7.46 -17.31
CA PRO A 69 -10.37 -8.40 -16.71
C PRO A 69 -11.80 -7.85 -16.79
N ASP A 70 -12.78 -8.72 -16.81
CA ASP A 70 -14.22 -8.35 -16.85
C ASP A 70 -14.76 -7.99 -15.45
N ILE A 71 -14.11 -7.03 -14.82
CA ILE A 71 -14.47 -6.46 -13.51
C ILE A 71 -14.11 -4.97 -13.45
N PRO A 72 -14.74 -4.16 -12.59
CA PRO A 72 -14.40 -2.76 -12.41
C PRO A 72 -12.95 -2.54 -11.97
N LEU A 73 -12.26 -1.62 -12.65
CA LEU A 73 -10.88 -1.23 -12.37
C LEU A 73 -10.84 0.26 -12.03
N PHE A 74 -10.19 0.61 -10.92
CA PHE A 74 -10.07 1.98 -10.44
C PHE A 74 -8.62 2.37 -10.24
N GLY A 75 -8.26 3.62 -10.57
CA GLY A 75 -6.89 4.10 -10.38
C GLY A 75 -6.73 5.60 -10.38
N PRO A 76 -5.54 6.10 -9.98
CA PRO A 76 -5.29 7.53 -9.77
C PRO A 76 -5.24 8.35 -11.07
N GLU A 77 -4.92 7.70 -12.19
CA GLU A 77 -4.76 8.33 -13.51
C GLU A 77 -5.01 7.32 -14.62
N ALA A 78 -5.25 7.79 -15.84
CA ALA A 78 -5.40 6.92 -17.01
C ALA A 78 -4.10 6.15 -17.28
N HIS A 79 -4.23 4.90 -17.72
CA HIS A 79 -3.08 4.06 -18.08
C HIS A 79 -3.34 3.36 -19.41
N GLU A 80 -2.37 3.40 -20.33
CA GLU A 80 -2.51 2.85 -21.70
C GLU A 80 -2.79 1.34 -21.76
N LEU A 81 -2.32 0.62 -20.73
CA LEU A 81 -2.52 -0.83 -20.62
C LEU A 81 -3.85 -1.21 -19.96
N ILE A 82 -4.62 -0.24 -19.45
CA ILE A 82 -5.92 -0.45 -18.80
C ILE A 82 -6.96 0.49 -19.44
N PRO A 83 -7.46 0.21 -20.65
CA PRO A 83 -8.37 1.12 -21.36
C PRO A 83 -9.71 1.34 -20.62
N GLU A 84 -10.18 0.35 -19.85
CA GLU A 84 -11.44 0.41 -19.08
C GLU A 84 -11.28 0.98 -17.67
N LEU A 85 -10.12 1.57 -17.34
CA LEU A 85 -9.85 2.12 -16.02
C LEU A 85 -10.74 3.32 -15.70
N GLN A 86 -11.42 3.26 -14.56
CA GLN A 86 -12.16 4.37 -13.99
C GLN A 86 -11.20 5.24 -13.18
N MET A 87 -10.95 6.47 -13.66
CA MET A 87 -10.10 7.41 -12.95
C MET A 87 -10.77 7.95 -11.70
N ILE A 88 -10.07 7.87 -10.57
CA ILE A 88 -10.56 8.34 -9.29
C ILE A 88 -10.34 9.85 -9.17
N SER A 89 -11.44 10.59 -8.98
CA SER A 89 -11.43 12.03 -8.75
C SER A 89 -11.92 12.43 -7.35
N GLY A 90 -12.49 11.49 -6.60
CA GLY A 90 -13.06 11.73 -5.28
C GLY A 90 -13.52 10.43 -4.62
N LYS A 91 -14.31 10.55 -3.58
CA LYS A 91 -14.91 9.41 -2.86
C LYS A 91 -15.79 8.59 -3.82
N PHE A 92 -15.68 7.26 -3.75
CA PHE A 92 -16.47 6.33 -4.56
C PHE A 92 -16.85 5.09 -3.77
N GLU A 93 -17.80 4.33 -4.31
CA GLU A 93 -18.26 3.08 -3.71
C GLU A 93 -18.05 1.92 -4.68
N VAL A 94 -17.58 0.79 -4.16
CA VAL A 94 -17.42 -0.45 -4.90
C VAL A 94 -17.60 -1.65 -3.96
N GLU A 95 -18.33 -2.68 -4.39
CA GLU A 95 -18.57 -3.91 -3.62
C GLU A 95 -19.13 -3.67 -2.19
N GLY A 96 -19.88 -2.57 -1.99
CA GLY A 96 -20.42 -2.18 -0.68
C GLY A 96 -19.41 -1.54 0.27
N TYR A 97 -18.24 -1.15 -0.22
CA TYR A 97 -17.22 -0.37 0.50
C TYR A 97 -17.17 1.04 -0.01
N THR A 98 -16.92 1.96 0.90
CA THR A 98 -16.63 3.36 0.57
C THR A 98 -15.13 3.58 0.55
N PHE A 99 -14.61 4.08 -0.55
CA PHE A 99 -13.21 4.47 -0.73
C PHE A 99 -13.07 5.98 -0.73
N THR A 100 -12.25 6.51 0.17
CA THR A 100 -11.87 7.93 0.19
C THR A 100 -10.40 8.06 -0.19
N PRO A 101 -10.09 8.64 -1.36
CA PRO A 101 -8.70 8.78 -1.80
C PRO A 101 -7.99 9.87 -0.99
N ILE A 102 -6.78 9.56 -0.57
CA ILE A 102 -5.85 10.47 0.10
C ILE A 102 -4.64 10.66 -0.82
N PRO A 103 -4.44 11.84 -1.40
CA PRO A 103 -3.26 12.11 -2.20
C PRO A 103 -1.97 11.92 -1.40
N VAL A 104 -1.07 11.11 -1.92
CA VAL A 104 0.27 10.88 -1.36
C VAL A 104 1.33 11.30 -2.38
N ILE A 105 2.47 11.77 -1.89
CA ILE A 105 3.62 12.10 -2.72
C ILE A 105 4.56 10.90 -2.68
N HIS A 106 4.86 10.33 -3.86
CA HIS A 106 5.76 9.19 -4.00
C HIS A 106 6.63 9.31 -5.27
N ALA A 107 6.03 9.49 -6.43
CA ALA A 107 6.73 9.50 -7.72
C ALA A 107 6.64 10.87 -8.42
N LEU A 108 7.62 11.16 -9.31
CA LEU A 108 7.62 12.42 -10.08
C LEU A 108 6.59 12.43 -11.20
N LYS A 109 6.34 11.30 -11.82
CA LYS A 109 5.57 11.17 -13.06
C LYS A 109 4.24 10.45 -12.87
N LEU A 110 4.07 9.69 -11.80
CA LEU A 110 2.85 8.94 -11.50
C LEU A 110 2.08 9.65 -10.39
N LYS A 111 0.78 9.69 -10.51
CA LYS A 111 -0.09 10.01 -9.39
C LYS A 111 -0.13 8.82 -8.43
N SER A 112 -0.12 9.12 -7.14
CA SER A 112 -0.23 8.11 -6.10
C SER A 112 -1.32 8.49 -5.12
N LEU A 113 -2.17 7.52 -4.78
CA LEU A 113 -3.26 7.66 -3.83
C LEU A 113 -3.16 6.57 -2.77
N GLY A 114 -3.29 6.95 -1.52
CA GLY A 114 -3.74 6.02 -0.49
C GLY A 114 -5.26 6.02 -0.42
N TYR A 115 -5.84 5.01 0.21
CA TYR A 115 -7.29 4.87 0.34
C TYR A 115 -7.72 4.60 1.77
N ILE A 116 -8.61 5.44 2.29
CA ILE A 116 -9.39 5.08 3.48
C ILE A 116 -10.58 4.27 2.98
N ILE A 117 -10.70 3.04 3.49
CA ILE A 117 -11.69 2.05 3.08
C ILE A 117 -12.61 1.80 4.28
N GLU A 118 -13.89 2.05 4.09
CA GLU A 118 -14.88 2.03 5.15
C GLU A 118 -16.02 1.04 4.83
N LYS A 119 -16.37 0.23 5.84
CA LYS A 119 -17.56 -0.63 5.85
C LYS A 119 -17.96 -0.97 7.29
N ASP A 120 -19.25 -0.94 7.60
CA ASP A 120 -19.80 -1.35 8.91
C ASP A 120 -19.08 -0.69 10.11
N GLN A 121 -18.80 0.62 10.01
CA GLN A 121 -18.06 1.44 10.98
C GLN A 121 -16.56 1.06 11.15
N LYS A 122 -16.06 0.11 10.37
CA LYS A 122 -14.64 -0.24 10.32
C LYS A 122 -13.91 0.62 9.30
N ARG A 123 -12.68 1.00 9.64
CA ARG A 123 -11.85 1.89 8.82
C ARG A 123 -10.44 1.37 8.69
N LEU A 124 -10.08 1.08 7.45
CA LEU A 124 -8.73 0.70 7.03
C LEU A 124 -8.13 1.85 6.22
N PHE A 125 -6.86 2.16 6.41
CA PHE A 125 -6.10 3.03 5.51
C PHE A 125 -4.95 2.26 4.88
N ILE A 126 -4.97 2.12 3.57
CA ILE A 126 -3.84 1.60 2.78
C ILE A 126 -3.15 2.81 2.15
N THR A 127 -1.90 3.07 2.51
CA THR A 127 -1.19 4.28 2.06
C THR A 127 -0.64 4.17 0.65
N GLY A 128 -0.36 2.96 0.15
CA GLY A 128 0.57 2.76 -0.94
C GLY A 128 1.98 3.24 -0.54
N ASP A 129 2.78 3.59 -1.52
CA ASP A 129 4.14 4.10 -1.33
C ASP A 129 4.15 5.59 -0.99
N VAL A 130 4.97 5.99 -0.02
CA VAL A 130 4.91 7.33 0.59
C VAL A 130 6.29 7.96 0.72
N ALA A 131 6.52 9.05 -0.01
CA ALA A 131 7.57 10.00 0.34
C ALA A 131 7.05 11.02 1.37
N TRP A 132 5.80 11.47 1.21
CA TRP A 132 5.16 12.44 2.09
C TRP A 132 3.64 12.45 1.93
N ILE A 133 2.94 12.87 2.99
CA ILE A 133 1.51 13.21 2.96
C ILE A 133 1.37 14.66 3.43
N GLU A 134 0.75 15.50 2.60
CA GLU A 134 0.53 16.91 2.93
C GLU A 134 -0.35 17.05 4.20
N LYS A 135 -0.04 18.06 5.03
CA LYS A 135 -0.77 18.29 6.29
C LYS A 135 -2.28 18.44 6.07
N SER A 136 -2.69 19.07 4.98
CA SER A 136 -4.11 19.21 4.61
C SER A 136 -4.78 17.89 4.29
N ASN A 137 -4.04 16.87 3.84
CA ASN A 137 -4.54 15.53 3.60
C ASN A 137 -4.50 14.69 4.88
N LEU A 138 -3.45 14.79 5.69
CA LEU A 138 -3.40 14.17 7.03
C LEU A 138 -4.60 14.60 7.90
N ALA A 139 -4.94 15.89 7.89
CA ALA A 139 -6.06 16.42 8.67
C ALA A 139 -7.45 15.85 8.26
N LYS A 140 -7.55 15.20 7.10
CA LYS A 140 -8.78 14.54 6.63
C LYS A 140 -8.90 13.08 7.09
N ILE A 141 -7.83 12.51 7.66
CA ILE A 141 -7.82 11.11 8.08
C ILE A 141 -8.56 11.00 9.41
N PRO A 142 -9.67 10.26 9.46
CA PRO A 142 -10.41 10.02 10.70
C PRO A 142 -9.66 9.02 11.59
N PRO A 143 -10.13 8.75 12.81
CA PRO A 143 -9.66 7.61 13.57
C PRO A 143 -9.84 6.30 12.80
N LEU A 144 -8.80 5.48 12.76
CA LEU A 144 -8.70 4.25 11.97
C LEU A 144 -8.56 3.03 12.89
N ASP A 145 -9.09 1.88 12.47
CA ASP A 145 -8.86 0.59 13.12
C ASP A 145 -7.48 0.04 12.76
N LEU A 146 -7.05 0.22 11.51
CA LEU A 146 -5.79 -0.28 10.98
C LEU A 146 -5.24 0.64 9.89
N VAL A 147 -3.92 0.81 9.89
CA VAL A 147 -3.17 1.34 8.73
C VAL A 147 -2.31 0.23 8.16
N ILE A 148 -2.24 0.11 6.84
CA ILE A 148 -1.24 -0.69 6.12
C ILE A 148 -0.38 0.28 5.33
N THR A 149 0.94 0.23 5.55
CA THR A 149 1.90 1.14 4.94
C THR A 149 3.19 0.44 4.56
N GLU A 150 4.04 1.14 3.81
CA GLU A 150 5.32 0.62 3.34
C GLU A 150 6.41 0.57 4.42
N ALA A 151 7.46 -0.22 4.16
CA ALA A 151 8.69 -0.28 4.93
C ALA A 151 9.93 -0.38 4.03
N SER A 152 9.99 0.43 2.98
CA SER A 152 11.12 0.43 2.04
C SER A 152 12.43 0.82 2.70
N PHE A 153 12.39 1.66 3.77
CA PHE A 153 13.57 2.10 4.53
C PHE A 153 13.31 2.10 6.02
N ILE A 154 14.17 1.41 6.78
CA ILE A 154 14.08 1.35 8.25
C ILE A 154 14.57 2.62 8.93
N ASN A 155 15.49 3.35 8.31
CA ASN A 155 16.09 4.54 8.90
C ASN A 155 15.20 5.77 8.75
N LYS A 156 15.22 6.65 9.74
CA LYS A 156 14.56 7.97 9.69
C LYS A 156 14.96 8.73 8.42
N GLY A 157 14.00 9.40 7.79
CA GLY A 157 14.17 10.14 6.54
C GLY A 157 14.05 9.26 5.29
N GLY A 158 14.31 7.96 5.39
CA GLY A 158 14.23 7.05 4.25
C GLY A 158 15.15 7.48 3.09
N ARG A 159 14.62 7.43 1.87
CA ARG A 159 15.28 7.93 0.66
C ARG A 159 14.37 8.92 -0.06
N ILE A 160 14.40 10.16 0.38
CA ILE A 160 13.67 11.28 -0.23
C ILE A 160 14.59 12.02 -1.20
N ASN A 161 14.20 12.07 -2.45
CA ASN A 161 14.88 12.81 -3.49
C ASN A 161 14.12 14.11 -3.80
N ARG A 162 14.84 15.10 -4.33
CA ARG A 162 14.27 16.37 -4.76
C ARG A 162 14.64 16.69 -6.20
N LYS A 163 13.66 17.13 -6.98
CA LYS A 163 13.87 17.65 -8.32
C LYS A 163 13.05 18.94 -8.47
N ARG A 164 13.75 20.10 -8.53
CA ARG A 164 13.14 21.44 -8.46
C ARG A 164 12.31 21.57 -7.17
N ASP A 165 11.02 21.84 -7.28
CA ASP A 165 10.03 22.01 -6.21
C ASP A 165 9.36 20.70 -5.77
N LYS A 166 9.62 19.59 -6.46
CA LYS A 166 9.00 18.30 -6.20
C LYS A 166 9.93 17.39 -5.40
N ILE A 167 9.36 16.69 -4.43
CA ILE A 167 9.98 15.56 -3.71
C ILE A 167 9.42 14.25 -4.21
N PHE A 168 10.19 13.17 -4.11
CA PHE A 168 9.78 11.81 -4.47
C PHE A 168 10.67 10.78 -3.79
N GLY A 169 10.23 9.53 -3.76
CA GLY A 169 10.91 8.42 -3.12
C GLY A 169 10.07 7.79 -2.01
N HIS A 170 10.72 7.31 -0.97
CA HIS A 170 10.08 6.65 0.17
C HIS A 170 10.59 7.26 1.48
N THR A 171 9.70 7.55 2.40
CA THR A 171 10.10 7.98 3.74
C THR A 171 10.49 6.77 4.61
N GLY A 172 11.09 7.02 5.77
CA GLY A 172 11.50 5.94 6.66
C GLY A 172 10.39 5.48 7.60
N VAL A 173 10.48 4.22 8.07
CA VAL A 173 9.53 3.63 9.00
C VAL A 173 9.28 4.52 10.24
N PRO A 174 10.30 5.13 10.90
CA PRO A 174 10.05 6.02 12.03
C PRO A 174 9.24 7.27 11.68
N ASP A 175 9.37 7.78 10.46
CA ASP A 175 8.59 8.93 10.01
C ASP A 175 7.16 8.53 9.66
N LEU A 176 6.94 7.33 9.09
CA LEU A 176 5.60 6.77 8.86
C LEU A 176 4.87 6.54 10.19
N ILE A 177 5.53 5.97 11.20
CA ILE A 177 4.96 5.82 12.54
C ILE A 177 4.52 7.18 13.05
N ARG A 178 5.39 8.19 13.05
CA ARG A 178 5.07 9.55 13.53
C ARG A 178 3.90 10.19 12.77
N LEU A 179 3.75 9.92 11.47
CA LEU A 179 2.65 10.47 10.66
C LEU A 179 1.32 9.76 10.92
N LEU A 180 1.34 8.46 11.16
CA LEU A 180 0.15 7.60 11.11
C LEU A 180 -0.35 7.18 12.50
N SER A 181 0.51 7.07 13.51
CA SER A 181 0.13 6.69 14.88
C SER A 181 -0.92 7.62 15.53
N PRO A 182 -0.98 8.93 15.23
CA PRO A 182 -2.05 9.77 15.77
C PRO A 182 -3.45 9.40 15.26
N HIS A 183 -3.52 8.61 14.18
CA HIS A 183 -4.80 8.25 13.54
C HIS A 183 -5.20 6.79 13.78
N ALA A 184 -4.29 5.90 14.18
CA ALA A 184 -4.59 4.47 14.29
C ALA A 184 -3.93 3.82 15.49
N LYS A 185 -4.57 2.76 16.02
CA LYS A 185 -4.03 1.93 17.11
C LYS A 185 -3.10 0.82 16.60
N LYS A 186 -3.21 0.47 15.33
CA LYS A 186 -2.45 -0.60 14.67
C LYS A 186 -1.89 -0.12 13.35
N VAL A 187 -0.61 -0.37 13.11
CA VAL A 187 0.08 -0.08 11.85
C VAL A 187 0.77 -1.34 11.37
N ALA A 188 0.31 -1.88 10.24
CA ALA A 188 0.94 -3.00 9.57
C ALA A 188 1.92 -2.50 8.52
N PHE A 189 3.11 -3.09 8.50
CA PHE A 189 4.18 -2.76 7.58
C PHE A 189 4.36 -3.86 6.54
N CYS A 190 4.42 -3.47 5.28
CA CYS A 190 4.71 -4.31 4.11
C CYS A 190 5.63 -3.57 3.15
N HIS A 191 5.73 -4.00 1.89
CA HIS A 191 6.55 -3.36 0.87
C HIS A 191 8.00 -3.14 1.34
N TYR A 192 8.63 -4.24 1.80
CA TYR A 192 9.98 -4.20 2.35
C TYR A 192 11.03 -3.89 1.29
N GLY A 193 11.99 -3.02 1.66
CA GLY A 193 13.20 -2.76 0.89
C GLY A 193 14.36 -3.70 1.25
N ASN A 194 15.51 -3.50 0.62
CA ASN A 194 16.71 -4.36 0.77
C ASN A 194 17.13 -4.57 2.23
N TRP A 195 17.01 -3.54 3.08
CA TRP A 195 17.39 -3.59 4.49
C TRP A 195 16.76 -4.77 5.26
N PHE A 196 15.53 -5.14 4.87
CA PHE A 196 14.79 -6.21 5.52
C PHE A 196 15.44 -7.58 5.32
N PHE A 197 16.16 -7.76 4.22
CA PHE A 197 16.82 -8.98 3.79
C PHE A 197 18.34 -8.99 4.06
N GLU A 198 18.89 -7.94 4.68
CA GLU A 198 20.29 -7.89 5.13
C GLU A 198 20.51 -8.74 6.39
N LYS A 199 19.42 -9.08 7.08
CA LYS A 199 19.35 -9.95 8.25
C LYS A 199 18.31 -11.04 8.01
N THR A 200 18.04 -11.86 9.04
CA THR A 200 16.89 -12.75 8.98
C THR A 200 15.58 -11.94 9.03
N PRO A 201 14.49 -12.40 8.39
CA PRO A 201 13.19 -11.74 8.48
C PRO A 201 12.74 -11.50 9.93
N GLU A 202 13.02 -12.44 10.84
CA GLU A 202 12.67 -12.35 12.25
C GLU A 202 13.39 -11.18 12.94
N GLU A 203 14.70 -11.03 12.72
CA GLU A 203 15.47 -9.90 13.27
C GLU A 203 14.98 -8.56 12.71
N SER A 204 14.62 -8.51 11.43
CA SER A 204 14.10 -7.29 10.80
C SER A 204 12.70 -6.93 11.30
N LYS A 205 11.84 -7.94 11.54
CA LYS A 205 10.52 -7.74 12.19
C LYS A 205 10.65 -7.20 13.61
N GLU A 206 11.56 -7.77 14.41
CA GLU A 206 11.81 -7.27 15.77
C GLU A 206 12.37 -5.84 15.76
N GLN A 207 13.17 -5.49 14.75
CA GLN A 207 13.66 -4.11 14.60
C GLN A 207 12.51 -3.12 14.37
N ILE A 208 11.47 -3.48 13.61
CA ILE A 208 10.26 -2.65 13.45
C ILE A 208 9.53 -2.54 14.79
N LYS A 209 9.25 -3.67 15.45
CA LYS A 209 8.48 -3.70 16.70
C LYS A 209 9.13 -2.88 17.82
N ALA A 210 10.44 -2.76 17.82
CA ALA A 210 11.20 -2.00 18.80
C ALA A 210 11.11 -0.48 18.63
N LEU A 211 10.51 0.04 17.53
CA LEU A 211 10.50 1.48 17.24
C LEU A 211 9.43 2.28 18.00
N GLU A 212 8.39 1.62 18.47
CA GLU A 212 7.24 2.28 19.09
C GLU A 212 6.63 1.40 20.19
N GLN A 213 6.03 2.02 21.21
CA GLN A 213 5.43 1.33 22.34
C GLN A 213 3.94 1.65 22.57
N GLU A 214 3.43 2.75 22.02
CA GLU A 214 2.04 3.18 22.20
C GLU A 214 1.10 2.66 21.12
N VAL A 215 1.65 2.26 19.96
CA VAL A 215 0.91 1.75 18.80
C VAL A 215 1.35 0.32 18.51
N GLU A 216 0.42 -0.55 18.22
CA GLU A 216 0.73 -1.92 17.79
C GLU A 216 1.36 -1.90 16.39
N LEU A 217 2.64 -2.26 16.29
CA LEU A 217 3.36 -2.40 15.02
C LEU A 217 3.34 -3.86 14.56
N ILE A 218 2.82 -4.10 13.36
CA ILE A 218 2.63 -5.43 12.78
C ILE A 218 3.53 -5.54 11.54
N PRO A 219 4.73 -6.12 11.64
CA PRO A 219 5.51 -6.50 10.47
C PRO A 219 4.80 -7.64 9.73
N ALA A 220 4.26 -7.35 8.54
CA ALA A 220 3.47 -8.31 7.80
C ALA A 220 4.33 -9.36 7.07
N HIS A 221 3.70 -10.43 6.64
CA HIS A 221 4.28 -11.45 5.75
C HIS A 221 3.26 -11.85 4.67
N ASP A 222 3.74 -12.48 3.60
CA ASP A 222 2.89 -12.98 2.52
C ASP A 222 1.86 -13.98 3.06
N GLY A 223 0.61 -13.75 2.75
CA GLY A 223 -0.51 -14.57 3.19
C GLY A 223 -1.05 -14.23 4.59
N MET A 224 -0.48 -13.24 5.31
CA MET A 224 -0.99 -12.81 6.61
C MET A 224 -2.44 -12.32 6.49
N GLU A 225 -3.26 -12.72 7.44
CA GLU A 225 -4.65 -12.27 7.57
C GLU A 225 -4.80 -11.37 8.79
N LEU A 226 -5.40 -10.23 8.60
CA LEU A 226 -5.73 -9.25 9.64
C LEU A 226 -7.25 -9.06 9.68
N GLU A 227 -7.80 -8.84 10.86
CA GLU A 227 -9.22 -8.58 11.04
C GLU A 227 -9.43 -7.31 11.88
N ILE A 228 -10.38 -6.46 11.45
CA ILE A 228 -10.79 -5.24 12.16
C ILE A 228 -12.30 -5.13 12.28
#